data_1c6ca51dd00d009b4f14f957575396f4
#
_entry.id   1c6ca51dd00d009b4f14f957575396f4
#
_cell.length_a   1.000
_cell.length_b   1.000
_cell.length_c   1.000
_cell.angle_alpha   90.00
_cell.angle_beta   90.00
_cell.angle_gamma   90.00
#
_symmetry.space_group_name_H-M   'P 1'
#
loop_
_entity.id
_entity.type
_entity.pdbx_description
1 polymer ?
#
loop_
_entity_poly.entity_id
_entity_poly.type
_entity_poly.pdbx_seq_one_letter_code
_entity_poly.pdbx_strand_id
1 'polypeptide(L)'
;MERKPARSVSYGGILPVSGEYHRGHVRPGTGRTMSSEYEKMKLNELRELAKEKGIRGISTMRKPELVALLSGQKDPEKKEMRSSEPAGKKTESSAEKSGSRQHTAKGTYSSERNGRPRRQPEVHRTEVGNRTIKSWRHPDPKNNPRPAATARPAAVETETAAETVRPAPAPAIRPSNVSGILEIMQEGFGFLRSENYLPGSRDVYVGPHMIRRFRLRTGDMVTGYARENPEQDKLNAVESIALINDMDPKLAMQRTSFDNLTPVFPNVRYKLETANSSVAMRMIDLISPVGKGQRGMIVSPPKAGKTTLLKEVAKSLQTNYPDVHLIILLIDERPEEVTDIKESISARNAEVIYSTFDETPEHHRRVSEMVIERAKRLVEMKKDVVILLDSITRLTRAYNMVVPPSGRTLSGGLDPAALHMPKKFFGAARNMREGGSLTILATALIETGSRMDDVVYEEFKGTGNMELILDRKMQEKRVFPAMDILRSGTRRDDLLLSLEEQTALDHIHKLVFGMRSEDSVDQIIQLFSRSRSNQDAIQMLMKIH
;
A
#
# COMPACT_ATOMS: atom_id res chain seq x y z
N MET A 1 -43.64 49.88 -22.00
CA MET A 1 -42.70 51.02 -21.88
C MET A 1 -41.40 50.42 -21.35
N GLU A 2 -40.32 50.35 -21.94
CA GLU A 2 -39.67 50.74 -23.20
C GLU A 2 -38.41 49.89 -23.32
N ARG A 3 -38.19 49.37 -24.48
CA ARG A 3 -36.96 48.69 -24.92
C ARG A 3 -35.86 49.74 -25.14
N LYS A 4 -34.58 49.37 -24.89
CA LYS A 4 -33.45 49.76 -25.76
C LYS A 4 -32.18 48.95 -25.44
N PRO A 5 -31.17 48.94 -26.36
CA PRO A 5 -30.72 47.71 -26.99
C PRO A 5 -29.22 47.44 -26.83
N ALA A 6 -28.78 46.28 -27.35
CA ALA A 6 -27.43 45.75 -27.42
C ALA A 6 -26.41 46.68 -28.13
N ARG A 7 -25.17 46.67 -27.65
CA ARG A 7 -23.98 47.16 -28.39
C ARG A 7 -23.12 45.96 -28.81
N SER A 8 -22.99 45.84 -30.11
CA SER A 8 -22.04 45.02 -30.84
C SER A 8 -20.62 45.57 -30.71
N VAL A 9 -19.63 44.69 -30.48
CA VAL A 9 -18.21 45.02 -30.66
C VAL A 9 -17.67 44.08 -31.74
N SER A 10 -17.14 44.72 -32.76
CA SER A 10 -16.58 44.16 -33.99
C SER A 10 -15.27 43.43 -33.77
N TYR A 11 -15.12 42.29 -34.47
CA TYR A 11 -13.87 41.60 -34.69
C TYR A 11 -13.02 42.31 -35.72
N GLY A 12 -11.77 42.68 -35.34
CA GLY A 12 -10.72 43.11 -36.27
C GLY A 12 -9.93 41.89 -36.76
N GLY A 13 -9.91 41.70 -38.08
CA GLY A 13 -9.16 40.64 -38.73
C GLY A 13 -7.65 40.92 -38.75
N ILE A 14 -6.86 39.86 -38.67
CA ILE A 14 -5.43 39.88 -39.00
C ILE A 14 -5.21 38.86 -40.11
N LEU A 15 -4.67 39.37 -41.23
CA LEU A 15 -4.28 38.65 -42.44
C LEU A 15 -3.01 37.78 -42.22
N PRO A 16 -2.79 36.74 -43.05
CA PRO A 16 -1.66 35.85 -42.94
C PRO A 16 -0.41 36.43 -43.59
N VAL A 17 0.74 36.25 -42.91
CA VAL A 17 2.04 36.56 -43.47
C VAL A 17 2.59 35.31 -44.16
N SER A 18 2.74 35.43 -45.49
CA SER A 18 3.47 34.51 -46.35
C SER A 18 5.00 34.69 -46.12
N GLY A 19 5.68 33.66 -45.68
CA GLY A 19 7.14 33.58 -45.61
C GLY A 19 7.67 32.63 -46.68
N GLU A 20 8.33 33.18 -47.68
CA GLU A 20 8.98 32.48 -48.78
C GLU A 20 10.15 31.63 -48.30
N TYR A 21 10.17 30.36 -48.67
CA TYR A 21 11.35 29.50 -48.52
C TYR A 21 12.31 29.68 -49.68
N HIS A 22 13.44 30.31 -49.46
CA HIS A 22 14.59 30.30 -50.36
C HIS A 22 15.22 28.89 -50.46
N ARG A 23 15.18 28.31 -51.67
CA ARG A 23 15.96 27.13 -52.04
C ARG A 23 17.42 27.55 -52.25
N GLY A 24 18.26 27.24 -51.28
CA GLY A 24 19.71 27.30 -51.41
C GLY A 24 20.26 25.98 -51.95
N HIS A 25 20.84 26.00 -53.15
CA HIS A 25 21.65 24.92 -53.70
C HIS A 25 22.94 24.74 -52.87
N VAL A 26 23.10 23.57 -52.27
CA VAL A 26 24.37 23.17 -51.62
C VAL A 26 25.09 22.12 -52.50
N ARG A 27 26.29 22.47 -52.93
CA ARG A 27 27.25 21.59 -53.63
C ARG A 27 27.79 20.50 -52.69
N PRO A 28 28.14 19.29 -53.16
CA PRO A 28 28.61 18.21 -52.32
C PRO A 28 30.07 18.44 -51.89
N GLY A 29 30.29 18.48 -50.58
CA GLY A 29 31.61 18.56 -49.94
C GLY A 29 31.69 17.79 -48.64
N THR A 30 32.49 16.77 -48.63
CA THR A 30 33.26 16.10 -47.53
C THR A 30 32.45 15.45 -46.39
N GLY A 31 32.46 14.11 -46.39
CA GLY A 31 31.79 13.18 -45.47
C GLY A 31 32.24 13.18 -43.99
N ARG A 32 32.97 14.19 -43.51
CA ARG A 32 33.42 14.26 -42.10
C ARG A 32 32.62 15.21 -41.21
N THR A 33 31.85 16.11 -41.78
CA THR A 33 31.02 17.09 -41.03
C THR A 33 29.61 16.58 -40.69
N MET A 34 29.06 15.69 -41.50
CA MET A 34 27.69 15.16 -41.33
C MET A 34 27.55 14.18 -40.16
N SER A 35 28.57 13.39 -39.81
CA SER A 35 28.55 12.44 -38.69
C SER A 35 28.38 13.15 -37.35
N SER A 36 29.03 14.29 -37.19
CA SER A 36 28.98 15.09 -35.94
C SER A 36 27.64 15.80 -35.74
N GLU A 37 26.85 16.06 -36.79
CA GLU A 37 25.50 16.62 -36.69
C GLU A 37 24.50 15.54 -36.30
N TYR A 38 24.58 14.34 -36.86
CA TYR A 38 23.71 13.22 -36.51
C TYR A 38 23.89 12.73 -35.06
N GLU A 39 25.11 12.83 -34.52
CA GLU A 39 25.39 12.49 -33.12
C GLU A 39 24.67 13.41 -32.12
N LYS A 40 24.41 14.67 -32.48
CA LYS A 40 23.73 15.66 -31.63
C LYS A 40 22.20 15.55 -31.72
N MET A 41 21.63 14.92 -32.74
CA MET A 41 20.19 14.77 -32.94
C MET A 41 19.57 13.75 -32.00
N LYS A 42 18.29 13.96 -31.68
CA LYS A 42 17.52 13.00 -30.87
C LYS A 42 17.16 11.75 -31.68
N LEU A 43 16.97 10.61 -31.00
CA LEU A 43 16.67 9.32 -31.65
C LEU A 43 15.43 9.38 -32.57
N ASN A 44 14.43 10.14 -32.20
CA ASN A 44 13.20 10.29 -33.00
C ASN A 44 13.45 11.08 -34.30
N GLU A 45 14.23 12.13 -34.24
CA GLU A 45 14.62 12.94 -35.41
C GLU A 45 15.47 12.12 -36.40
N LEU A 46 16.37 11.28 -35.89
CA LEU A 46 17.15 10.36 -36.71
C LEU A 46 16.29 9.29 -37.39
N ARG A 47 15.23 8.83 -36.73
CA ARG A 47 14.27 7.88 -37.32
C ARG A 47 13.43 8.50 -38.41
N GLU A 48 12.99 9.75 -38.23
CA GLU A 48 12.25 10.48 -39.27
C GLU A 48 13.13 10.72 -40.49
N LEU A 49 14.37 11.17 -40.30
CA LEU A 49 15.34 11.34 -41.37
C LEU A 49 15.67 10.04 -42.11
N ALA A 50 15.78 8.94 -41.39
CA ALA A 50 16.01 7.63 -42.00
C ALA A 50 14.77 7.14 -42.76
N LYS A 51 13.57 7.49 -42.32
CA LYS A 51 12.29 7.20 -43.00
C LYS A 51 12.13 8.04 -44.30
N GLU A 52 12.49 9.31 -44.26
CA GLU A 52 12.52 10.18 -45.45
C GLU A 52 13.50 9.68 -46.52
N LYS A 53 14.64 9.09 -46.07
CA LYS A 53 15.63 8.47 -46.97
C LYS A 53 15.26 7.03 -47.39
N GLY A 54 14.04 6.56 -47.08
CA GLY A 54 13.50 5.29 -47.57
C GLY A 54 14.12 4.03 -46.89
N ILE A 55 14.78 4.17 -45.75
CA ILE A 55 15.46 3.06 -45.05
C ILE A 55 14.40 2.26 -44.28
N ARG A 56 14.29 0.97 -44.54
CA ARG A 56 13.34 0.03 -43.87
C ARG A 56 13.99 -0.63 -42.66
N GLY A 57 13.21 -0.98 -41.64
CA GLY A 57 13.67 -1.73 -40.46
C GLY A 57 14.26 -0.87 -39.33
N ILE A 58 14.01 0.45 -39.36
CA ILE A 58 14.59 1.44 -38.40
C ILE A 58 13.98 1.42 -37.00
N SER A 59 12.86 0.74 -36.79
CA SER A 59 12.13 0.74 -35.49
C SER A 59 12.88 0.03 -34.35
N THR A 60 13.73 -0.92 -34.67
CA THR A 60 14.52 -1.70 -33.70
C THR A 60 15.96 -1.24 -33.55
N MET A 61 16.40 -0.27 -34.37
CA MET A 61 17.78 0.21 -34.38
C MET A 61 18.06 1.22 -33.25
N ARG A 62 19.25 1.10 -32.65
CA ARG A 62 19.76 2.04 -31.62
C ARG A 62 20.37 3.28 -32.27
N LYS A 63 20.49 4.39 -31.49
CA LYS A 63 21.04 5.66 -31.99
C LYS A 63 22.39 5.52 -32.71
N PRO A 64 23.39 4.78 -32.21
CA PRO A 64 24.68 4.62 -32.92
C PRO A 64 24.56 3.94 -34.29
N GLU A 65 23.67 2.94 -34.40
CA GLU A 65 23.41 2.20 -35.64
C GLU A 65 22.76 3.10 -36.71
N LEU A 66 21.81 3.95 -36.28
CA LEU A 66 21.14 4.93 -37.16
C LEU A 66 22.12 6.01 -37.62
N VAL A 67 23.03 6.48 -36.76
CA VAL A 67 24.06 7.45 -37.11
C VAL A 67 25.06 6.84 -38.12
N ALA A 68 25.53 5.62 -37.91
CA ALA A 68 26.42 4.91 -38.83
C ALA A 68 25.76 4.69 -40.21
N LEU A 69 24.47 4.35 -40.22
CA LEU A 69 23.71 4.08 -41.44
C LEU A 69 23.40 5.38 -42.23
N LEU A 70 23.10 6.47 -41.52
CA LEU A 70 22.88 7.80 -42.13
C LEU A 70 24.16 8.48 -42.60
N SER A 71 25.30 8.20 -41.96
CA SER A 71 26.63 8.70 -42.33
C SER A 71 27.33 7.89 -43.43
N GLY A 72 26.72 6.78 -43.86
CA GLY A 72 27.26 5.96 -44.95
C GLY A 72 28.47 5.08 -44.57
N GLN A 73 28.76 4.92 -43.26
CA GLN A 73 29.78 4.00 -42.77
C GLN A 73 29.19 2.57 -42.68
N LYS A 74 29.76 1.66 -43.47
CA LYS A 74 29.48 0.21 -43.38
C LYS A 74 30.09 -0.34 -42.10
N ASP A 75 29.29 -0.91 -41.22
CA ASP A 75 29.75 -1.66 -40.04
C ASP A 75 30.56 -2.89 -40.47
N PRO A 76 31.75 -3.14 -39.88
CA PRO A 76 32.47 -4.37 -40.07
C PRO A 76 32.23 -5.33 -38.91
N GLU A 77 31.07 -6.01 -38.89
CA GLU A 77 30.92 -7.29 -38.18
C GLU A 77 29.52 -7.89 -38.41
N LYS A 78 29.38 -8.64 -39.51
CA LYS A 78 28.44 -9.75 -39.61
C LYS A 78 29.13 -10.87 -40.35
N LYS A 79 29.71 -11.81 -39.58
CA LYS A 79 30.08 -13.13 -40.08
C LYS A 79 28.84 -13.95 -40.32
N GLU A 80 28.85 -14.54 -41.50
CA GLU A 80 27.89 -15.44 -42.13
C GLU A 80 27.41 -16.61 -41.28
N MET A 81 26.11 -16.92 -41.39
CA MET A 81 25.67 -18.28 -41.50
C MET A 81 24.55 -18.39 -42.56
N ARG A 82 24.91 -19.09 -43.62
CA ARG A 82 24.09 -19.36 -44.82
C ARG A 82 23.01 -20.39 -44.55
N SER A 83 21.85 -20.10 -45.07
CA SER A 83 21.02 -20.84 -46.00
C SER A 83 20.71 -22.33 -45.82
N SER A 84 19.42 -22.66 -45.73
CA SER A 84 18.78 -23.55 -46.70
C SER A 84 17.25 -23.56 -46.50
N GLU A 85 16.53 -23.03 -47.47
CA GLU A 85 15.22 -23.52 -47.92
C GLU A 85 15.50 -24.64 -49.00
N PRO A 86 14.57 -25.55 -49.38
CA PRO A 86 13.25 -25.20 -49.86
C PRO A 86 12.10 -26.23 -49.69
N ALA A 87 10.89 -25.69 -49.80
CA ALA A 87 9.70 -26.15 -50.53
C ALA A 87 9.14 -27.59 -50.40
N GLY A 88 7.81 -27.62 -50.19
CA GLY A 88 7.01 -28.64 -50.88
C GLY A 88 5.75 -29.11 -50.12
N LYS A 89 4.63 -28.49 -50.41
CA LYS A 89 3.31 -29.01 -50.77
C LYS A 89 2.64 -30.17 -50.01
N LYS A 90 1.44 -29.83 -49.53
CA LYS A 90 0.11 -30.49 -49.79
C LYS A 90 -0.27 -31.78 -49.10
N THR A 91 -1.43 -31.70 -48.52
CA THR A 91 -2.73 -32.43 -48.62
C THR A 91 -3.06 -33.41 -47.50
N GLU A 92 -4.14 -33.04 -46.86
CA GLU A 92 -5.41 -33.77 -46.62
C GLU A 92 -5.42 -35.10 -45.87
N SER A 93 -6.29 -35.07 -44.90
CA SER A 93 -7.44 -35.99 -44.62
C SER A 93 -7.28 -37.03 -43.53
N SER A 94 -8.21 -36.90 -42.64
CA SER A 94 -9.18 -37.90 -42.11
C SER A 94 -8.73 -38.97 -41.13
N ALA A 95 -9.40 -38.92 -40.05
CA ALA A 95 -10.23 -39.97 -39.44
C ALA A 95 -9.62 -41.03 -38.54
N GLU A 96 -10.11 -40.98 -37.31
CA GLU A 96 -10.75 -42.08 -36.56
C GLU A 96 -9.92 -43.19 -35.90
N LYS A 97 -10.35 -43.37 -34.67
CA LYS A 97 -10.58 -44.60 -33.87
C LYS A 97 -9.53 -45.06 -32.86
N SER A 98 -9.96 -44.83 -31.62
CA SER A 98 -10.27 -45.87 -30.59
C SER A 98 -9.16 -46.80 -30.12
N GLY A 99 -9.08 -46.93 -28.80
CA GLY A 99 -8.53 -48.14 -28.19
C GLY A 99 -8.10 -47.98 -26.74
N SER A 100 -9.03 -48.25 -25.88
CA SER A 100 -8.84 -48.57 -24.46
C SER A 100 -7.80 -49.65 -24.22
N ARG A 101 -7.08 -49.58 -23.10
CA ARG A 101 -7.00 -50.71 -22.15
C ARG A 101 -6.24 -50.34 -20.88
N GLN A 102 -6.93 -50.60 -19.79
CA GLN A 102 -6.44 -50.79 -18.43
C GLN A 102 -5.35 -51.86 -18.38
N HIS A 103 -4.39 -51.72 -17.46
CA HIS A 103 -4.02 -52.83 -16.58
C HIS A 103 -3.36 -52.35 -15.30
N THR A 104 -3.92 -52.82 -14.23
CA THR A 104 -3.48 -52.92 -12.84
C THR A 104 -2.26 -53.81 -12.66
N ALA A 105 -1.41 -53.54 -11.66
CA ALA A 105 -0.94 -54.48 -10.59
C ALA A 105 0.25 -53.84 -9.84
N LYS A 106 0.11 -53.65 -8.58
CA LYS A 106 0.65 -54.28 -7.35
C LYS A 106 2.05 -54.92 -7.47
N GLY A 107 2.94 -54.54 -6.57
CA GLY A 107 4.17 -55.27 -6.24
C GLY A 107 4.98 -54.57 -5.13
N THR A 108 4.94 -55.16 -3.98
CA THR A 108 5.58 -54.87 -2.69
C THR A 108 7.04 -55.39 -2.59
N TYR A 109 7.74 -54.88 -1.50
CA TYR A 109 8.98 -55.38 -0.85
C TYR A 109 10.33 -55.02 -1.51
N SER A 110 11.40 -54.74 -0.83
CA SER A 110 11.88 -54.61 0.57
C SER A 110 13.37 -54.21 0.52
N SER A 111 13.78 -53.43 1.50
CA SER A 111 15.10 -53.39 2.18
C SER A 111 16.40 -53.78 1.47
N GLU A 112 17.42 -52.95 1.50
CA GLU A 112 18.63 -53.19 2.28
C GLU A 112 19.70 -52.09 2.20
N ARG A 113 20.32 -51.85 3.29
CA ARG A 113 21.49 -51.08 3.75
C ARG A 113 22.70 -51.09 2.82
N ASN A 114 23.38 -49.94 2.77
CA ASN A 114 24.82 -49.69 3.11
C ASN A 114 25.22 -48.39 2.40
N GLY A 115 25.83 -47.42 3.08
CA GLY A 115 27.13 -47.28 3.60
C GLY A 115 27.62 -45.86 3.35
N ARG A 116 28.00 -45.15 4.37
CA ARG A 116 28.67 -43.81 4.43
C ARG A 116 29.98 -43.79 3.59
N PRO A 117 30.62 -42.58 3.28
CA PRO A 117 30.89 -41.54 4.27
C PRO A 117 30.80 -40.08 3.83
N ARG A 118 30.60 -39.27 4.82
CA ARG A 118 30.69 -37.82 4.94
C ARG A 118 32.09 -37.27 4.59
N ARG A 119 32.19 -36.22 3.81
CA ARG A 119 33.36 -35.31 3.79
C ARG A 119 32.95 -33.95 4.33
N GLN A 120 33.64 -33.51 5.37
CA GLN A 120 33.69 -32.15 5.90
C GLN A 120 34.70 -31.33 5.10
N PRO A 121 34.51 -30.01 4.92
CA PRO A 121 35.62 -29.13 4.49
C PRO A 121 36.39 -28.61 5.69
N GLU A 122 37.70 -28.61 5.53
CA GLU A 122 38.73 -28.16 6.46
C GLU A 122 38.69 -26.64 6.67
N VAL A 123 38.90 -26.26 7.92
CA VAL A 123 39.12 -24.89 8.38
C VAL A 123 40.62 -24.63 8.43
N HIS A 124 41.11 -23.73 7.60
CA HIS A 124 42.47 -23.19 7.74
C HIS A 124 42.55 -22.25 8.94
N ARG A 125 43.38 -22.62 9.87
CA ARG A 125 43.79 -21.87 11.08
C ARG A 125 45.09 -21.11 10.72
N THR A 126 45.07 -19.79 10.76
CA THR A 126 46.27 -18.97 10.83
C THR A 126 46.41 -18.41 12.25
N GLU A 127 47.48 -18.81 12.90
CA GLU A 127 47.93 -18.27 14.19
C GLU A 127 48.60 -16.92 13.97
N VAL A 128 48.27 -15.91 14.75
CA VAL A 128 49.15 -14.79 15.10
C VAL A 128 48.83 -14.26 16.51
N GLY A 129 49.83 -14.36 17.37
CA GLY A 129 50.23 -13.30 18.30
C GLY A 129 49.52 -13.21 19.67
N ASN A 130 50.13 -13.86 20.61
CA ASN A 130 50.04 -13.69 22.04
C ASN A 130 50.21 -12.22 22.50
N ARG A 131 49.23 -11.60 23.15
CA ARG A 131 49.45 -10.46 24.05
C ARG A 131 48.63 -10.63 25.34
N THR A 132 49.34 -10.84 26.41
CA THR A 132 48.99 -10.95 27.81
C THR A 132 48.23 -9.72 28.30
N ILE A 133 47.01 -9.86 28.76
CA ILE A 133 46.28 -8.83 29.51
C ILE A 133 46.35 -9.16 30.99
N LYS A 134 47.03 -8.29 31.75
CA LYS A 134 47.12 -8.32 33.19
C LYS A 134 45.75 -8.08 33.84
N SER A 135 45.33 -9.02 34.68
CA SER A 135 44.16 -8.89 35.55
C SER A 135 44.41 -7.87 36.65
N TRP A 136 43.52 -6.92 36.79
CA TRP A 136 43.44 -6.06 37.97
C TRP A 136 42.55 -6.74 39.01
N ARG A 137 43.16 -7.07 40.17
CA ARG A 137 42.44 -7.53 41.37
C ARG A 137 42.07 -6.31 42.20
N HIS A 138 40.83 -6.25 42.66
CA HIS A 138 40.36 -5.34 43.71
C HIS A 138 40.94 -5.76 45.06
N PRO A 139 41.33 -4.84 45.94
CA PRO A 139 41.60 -5.16 47.35
C PRO A 139 40.36 -4.94 48.21
N ASP A 140 40.08 -5.90 49.10
CA ASP A 140 39.11 -5.89 50.16
C ASP A 140 39.41 -4.84 51.26
N PRO A 141 38.40 -4.25 51.90
CA PRO A 141 38.56 -3.29 52.99
C PRO A 141 38.45 -3.98 54.35
N LYS A 142 39.54 -4.14 55.04
CA LYS A 142 39.55 -4.31 56.51
C LYS A 142 40.88 -3.79 57.07
N ASN A 143 40.83 -2.72 57.78
CA ASN A 143 41.38 -2.44 59.10
C ASN A 143 41.61 -0.93 59.36
N ASN A 144 40.85 -0.49 60.32
CA ASN A 144 40.97 0.78 61.00
C ASN A 144 42.01 0.62 62.16
N PRO A 145 42.72 1.64 62.59
CA PRO A 145 42.40 2.16 63.93
C PRO A 145 42.40 3.71 64.04
N ARG A 146 41.47 4.19 64.85
CA ARG A 146 41.41 5.55 65.47
C ARG A 146 42.67 5.89 66.22
N PRO A 147 42.99 7.16 66.35
CA PRO A 147 43.32 7.72 67.67
C PRO A 147 42.49 8.96 68.06
N ALA A 148 42.56 9.15 69.35
CA ALA A 148 41.71 9.90 70.27
C ALA A 148 41.81 11.42 70.23
N ALA A 149 40.80 11.99 70.86
CA ALA A 149 40.55 13.39 71.15
C ALA A 149 41.65 14.12 71.89
N THR A 150 41.86 15.40 71.59
CA THR A 150 42.31 16.42 72.55
C THR A 150 41.67 17.77 72.29
N ALA A 151 41.33 18.40 73.37
CA ALA A 151 40.64 19.55 73.81
C ALA A 151 40.74 20.86 73.02
N ARG A 152 39.65 21.63 73.20
CA ARG A 152 39.45 23.05 72.95
C ARG A 152 40.52 23.94 73.61
N PRO A 153 40.66 25.18 73.11
CA PRO A 153 40.04 26.32 73.84
C PRO A 153 39.26 27.35 72.96
N ALA A 154 38.51 28.19 73.70
CA ALA A 154 37.46 29.03 73.26
C ALA A 154 37.92 30.45 72.77
N ALA A 155 36.93 31.09 72.15
CA ALA A 155 36.69 32.57 71.99
C ALA A 155 37.47 33.27 70.85
N VAL A 156 36.80 33.92 69.95
CA VAL A 156 36.26 35.29 70.01
C VAL A 156 35.38 35.57 68.79
N GLU A 157 34.22 36.14 68.98
CA GLU A 157 33.25 36.63 68.02
C GLU A 157 33.82 37.76 67.16
N THR A 158 33.59 37.67 65.86
CA THR A 158 33.39 38.87 64.99
C THR A 158 32.40 38.49 63.87
N GLU A 159 31.23 39.10 64.00
CA GLU A 159 30.20 39.07 62.94
C GLU A 159 30.73 39.72 61.67
N THR A 160 30.71 39.02 60.57
CA THR A 160 30.54 39.62 59.24
C THR A 160 29.56 38.72 58.45
N ALA A 161 28.38 39.26 58.25
CA ALA A 161 27.32 38.67 57.45
C ALA A 161 27.81 38.46 56.01
N ALA A 162 28.09 37.25 55.66
CA ALA A 162 28.16 36.79 54.24
C ALA A 162 26.87 36.04 53.94
N GLU A 163 26.01 36.71 53.22
CA GLU A 163 24.77 36.18 52.63
C GLU A 163 25.13 35.08 51.66
N THR A 164 25.05 33.83 52.12
CA THR A 164 25.13 32.64 51.25
C THR A 164 23.88 32.61 50.42
N VAL A 165 23.96 33.07 49.15
CA VAL A 165 22.97 32.87 48.12
C VAL A 165 22.84 31.34 47.93
N ARG A 166 21.76 30.75 48.50
CA ARG A 166 21.34 29.40 48.15
C ARG A 166 20.99 29.43 46.68
N PRO A 167 21.54 28.51 45.84
CA PRO A 167 21.08 28.42 44.47
C PRO A 167 19.58 28.15 44.48
N ALA A 168 18.83 28.95 43.72
CA ALA A 168 17.40 28.77 43.55
C ALA A 168 17.10 27.31 43.18
N PRO A 169 16.08 26.67 43.76
CA PRO A 169 15.71 25.30 43.36
C PRO A 169 15.43 25.31 41.86
N ALA A 170 16.10 24.39 41.12
CA ALA A 170 15.85 24.20 39.70
C ALA A 170 14.32 24.12 39.49
N PRO A 171 13.78 24.75 38.44
CA PRO A 171 12.35 24.76 38.20
C PRO A 171 11.83 23.34 38.20
N ALA A 172 10.83 23.06 39.03
CA ALA A 172 10.21 21.72 39.12
C ALA A 172 9.65 21.38 37.73
N ILE A 173 10.31 20.46 37.06
CA ILE A 173 9.91 19.98 35.74
C ILE A 173 8.54 19.30 35.91
N ARG A 174 7.49 19.95 35.41
CA ARG A 174 6.13 19.38 35.41
C ARG A 174 6.05 18.31 34.31
N PRO A 175 5.69 17.08 34.63
CA PRO A 175 5.48 16.06 33.58
C PRO A 175 4.29 16.48 32.71
N SER A 176 4.48 16.54 31.41
CA SER A 176 3.41 16.77 30.43
C SER A 176 2.80 15.44 29.97
N ASN A 177 1.46 15.42 29.85
CA ASN A 177 0.78 14.28 29.26
C ASN A 177 1.11 14.17 27.78
N VAL A 178 1.53 12.98 27.34
CA VAL A 178 1.86 12.70 25.95
C VAL A 178 1.13 11.45 25.47
N SER A 179 0.71 11.48 24.21
CA SER A 179 0.12 10.33 23.53
C SER A 179 0.57 10.33 22.06
N GLY A 180 0.88 9.16 21.52
CA GLY A 180 1.27 9.03 20.11
C GLY A 180 1.48 7.58 19.69
N ILE A 181 1.57 7.39 18.39
CA ILE A 181 1.85 6.08 17.79
C ILE A 181 3.36 5.87 17.75
N LEU A 182 3.82 4.78 18.36
CA LEU A 182 5.24 4.47 18.44
C LEU A 182 5.79 3.99 17.10
N GLU A 183 6.85 4.62 16.65
CA GLU A 183 7.74 4.12 15.60
C GLU A 183 9.10 3.78 16.21
N ILE A 184 9.53 2.52 16.08
CA ILE A 184 10.84 2.06 16.57
C ILE A 184 11.84 2.13 15.43
N MET A 185 12.97 2.78 15.69
CA MET A 185 14.09 2.91 14.76
C MET A 185 15.00 1.68 14.82
N GLN A 186 15.86 1.51 13.81
CA GLN A 186 16.78 0.36 13.71
C GLN A 186 17.76 0.28 14.89
N GLU A 187 18.12 1.41 15.47
CA GLU A 187 19.02 1.55 16.62
C GLU A 187 18.36 1.14 17.95
N GLY A 188 17.06 0.82 17.93
CA GLY A 188 16.32 0.28 19.07
C GLY A 188 15.68 1.33 19.99
N PHE A 189 15.80 2.62 19.72
CA PHE A 189 14.98 3.68 20.30
C PHE A 189 13.75 3.96 19.40
N GLY A 190 12.83 4.81 19.85
CA GLY A 190 11.66 5.15 19.07
C GLY A 190 11.15 6.56 19.29
N PHE A 191 10.11 6.93 18.54
CA PHE A 191 9.39 8.18 18.66
C PHE A 191 7.89 7.95 18.71
N LEU A 192 7.19 8.69 19.56
CA LEU A 192 5.74 8.79 19.50
C LEU A 192 5.39 9.83 18.44
N ARG A 193 4.78 9.34 17.34
CA ARG A 193 4.31 10.19 16.24
C ARG A 193 2.97 10.79 16.61
N SER A 194 2.86 12.10 16.52
CA SER A 194 1.66 12.84 16.94
C SER A 194 0.68 13.08 15.81
N GLU A 195 1.16 13.21 14.57
CA GLU A 195 0.34 13.56 13.41
C GLU A 195 0.61 12.62 12.24
N ASN A 196 -0.45 12.14 11.63
CA ASN A 196 -0.42 11.39 10.37
C ASN A 196 0.66 10.27 10.31
N TYR A 197 1.10 9.79 11.49
CA TYR A 197 2.14 8.76 11.66
C TYR A 197 3.51 9.11 11.04
N LEU A 198 3.73 10.36 10.71
CA LEU A 198 4.97 10.87 10.14
C LEU A 198 5.80 11.64 11.18
N PRO A 199 7.12 11.80 10.96
CA PRO A 199 7.96 12.64 11.80
C PRO A 199 7.46 14.08 11.87
N GLY A 200 7.40 14.62 13.07
CA GLY A 200 6.94 15.97 13.32
C GLY A 200 7.66 16.64 14.49
N SER A 201 7.48 17.95 14.60
CA SER A 201 8.11 18.75 15.67
C SER A 201 7.62 18.42 17.08
N ARG A 202 6.45 17.77 17.19
CA ARG A 202 5.84 17.34 18.47
C ARG A 202 6.14 15.90 18.84
N ASP A 203 7.06 15.25 18.15
CA ASP A 203 7.45 13.88 18.44
C ASP A 203 8.13 13.76 19.79
N VAL A 204 7.85 12.67 20.50
CA VAL A 204 8.41 12.41 21.82
C VAL A 204 9.31 11.18 21.77
N TYR A 205 10.52 11.32 22.26
CA TYR A 205 11.52 10.25 22.27
C TYR A 205 11.16 9.14 23.27
N VAL A 206 11.32 7.89 22.84
CA VAL A 206 11.14 6.70 23.67
C VAL A 206 12.45 5.92 23.74
N GLY A 207 13.02 5.84 24.93
CA GLY A 207 14.31 5.16 25.15
C GLY A 207 14.22 3.64 24.97
N PRO A 208 15.35 2.98 24.58
CA PRO A 208 15.39 1.53 24.35
C PRO A 208 15.04 0.69 25.59
N HIS A 209 15.32 1.22 26.77
CA HIS A 209 14.98 0.59 28.04
C HIS A 209 13.45 0.48 28.21
N MET A 210 12.69 1.54 27.87
CA MET A 210 11.23 1.56 27.95
C MET A 210 10.62 0.57 26.93
N ILE A 211 11.14 0.57 25.71
CA ILE A 211 10.72 -0.35 24.65
C ILE A 211 10.88 -1.81 25.10
N ARG A 212 12.03 -2.17 25.63
CA ARG A 212 12.29 -3.53 26.13
C ARG A 212 11.46 -3.88 27.37
N ARG A 213 11.37 -2.97 28.32
CA ARG A 213 10.64 -3.19 29.59
C ARG A 213 9.17 -3.50 29.35
N PHE A 214 8.51 -2.74 28.47
CA PHE A 214 7.07 -2.85 28.18
C PHE A 214 6.77 -3.68 26.93
N ARG A 215 7.78 -4.30 26.29
CA ARG A 215 7.65 -5.08 25.05
C ARG A 215 6.90 -4.32 23.95
N LEU A 216 7.21 -3.03 23.84
CA LEU A 216 6.59 -2.15 22.85
C LEU A 216 6.99 -2.56 21.43
N ARG A 217 6.09 -2.30 20.50
CA ARG A 217 6.28 -2.54 19.06
C ARG A 217 5.85 -1.33 18.26
N THR A 218 6.39 -1.18 17.08
CA THR A 218 5.91 -0.18 16.11
C THR A 218 4.40 -0.34 15.90
N GLY A 219 3.67 0.79 15.91
CA GLY A 219 2.21 0.83 15.82
C GLY A 219 1.47 0.80 17.16
N ASP A 220 2.16 0.61 18.31
CA ASP A 220 1.52 0.77 19.62
C ASP A 220 1.17 2.24 19.88
N MET A 221 -0.06 2.52 20.31
CA MET A 221 -0.41 3.80 20.90
C MET A 221 0.07 3.82 22.34
N VAL A 222 0.95 4.73 22.65
CA VAL A 222 1.50 4.89 24.01
C VAL A 222 1.01 6.20 24.59
N THR A 223 0.38 6.13 25.76
CA THR A 223 -0.03 7.28 26.54
C THR A 223 0.74 7.28 27.86
N GLY A 224 1.28 8.41 28.24
CA GLY A 224 2.09 8.53 29.43
C GLY A 224 2.49 9.95 29.76
N TYR A 225 3.59 10.06 30.47
CA TYR A 225 4.15 11.34 30.88
C TYR A 225 5.54 11.52 30.29
N ALA A 226 5.81 12.67 29.74
CA ALA A 226 7.12 13.04 29.24
C ALA A 226 7.76 14.08 30.15
N ARG A 227 9.07 14.01 30.24
CA ARG A 227 9.89 15.03 30.82
C ARG A 227 10.13 16.13 29.78
N GLU A 228 9.72 17.33 30.09
CA GLU A 228 10.02 18.49 29.27
C GLU A 228 11.51 18.77 29.28
N ASN A 229 12.09 18.97 28.13
CA ASN A 229 13.47 19.38 28.01
C ASN A 229 13.50 20.94 28.05
N PRO A 230 14.19 21.57 29.00
CA PRO A 230 14.25 23.03 29.07
C PRO A 230 15.02 23.66 27.90
N GLU A 231 15.82 22.87 27.18
CA GLU A 231 16.49 23.29 25.96
C GLU A 231 15.53 23.11 24.77
N GLN A 232 15.15 24.21 24.13
CA GLN A 232 14.14 24.22 23.04
C GLN A 232 14.49 23.35 21.84
N ASP A 233 15.77 23.00 21.68
CA ASP A 233 16.26 22.16 20.56
C ASP A 233 16.26 20.65 20.85
N LYS A 234 15.87 20.22 22.05
CA LYS A 234 15.85 18.79 22.40
C LYS A 234 14.43 18.28 22.56
N LEU A 235 14.16 17.13 21.94
CA LEU A 235 12.88 16.45 22.04
C LEU A 235 12.56 16.05 23.48
N ASN A 236 11.28 16.16 23.85
CA ASN A 236 10.78 15.62 25.10
C ASN A 236 10.95 14.09 25.13
N ALA A 237 11.21 13.51 26.29
CA ALA A 237 11.41 12.07 26.44
C ALA A 237 10.35 11.44 27.35
N VAL A 238 9.82 10.29 26.97
CA VAL A 238 8.87 9.51 27.80
C VAL A 238 9.55 9.09 29.08
N GLU A 239 9.01 9.51 30.22
CA GLU A 239 9.48 9.15 31.56
C GLU A 239 8.70 7.96 32.14
N SER A 240 7.38 7.95 31.94
CA SER A 240 6.53 6.85 32.39
C SER A 240 5.37 6.58 31.40
N ILE A 241 4.94 5.31 31.35
CA ILE A 241 3.85 4.86 30.49
C ILE A 241 2.65 4.54 31.36
N ALA A 242 1.52 5.20 31.08
CA ALA A 242 0.25 4.96 31.74
C ALA A 242 -0.59 3.89 31.01
N LEU A 243 -0.71 4.00 29.69
CA LEU A 243 -1.49 3.07 28.88
C LEU A 243 -0.75 2.66 27.60
N ILE A 244 -1.02 1.46 27.12
CA ILE A 244 -0.60 0.94 25.83
C ILE A 244 -1.83 0.45 25.09
N ASN A 245 -2.18 1.07 23.94
CA ASN A 245 -3.40 0.80 23.18
C ASN A 245 -4.68 0.86 24.06
N ASP A 246 -4.77 1.87 24.93
CA ASP A 246 -5.86 2.10 25.89
C ASP A 246 -6.01 1.02 26.99
N MET A 247 -5.01 0.16 27.16
CA MET A 247 -4.99 -0.90 28.18
C MET A 247 -3.84 -0.72 29.18
N ASP A 248 -4.01 -1.33 30.35
CA ASP A 248 -2.92 -1.42 31.33
C ASP A 248 -1.67 -2.07 30.71
N PRO A 249 -0.48 -1.51 30.91
CA PRO A 249 0.75 -2.04 30.34
C PRO A 249 1.02 -3.51 30.64
N LYS A 250 0.63 -4.01 31.84
CA LYS A 250 0.79 -5.42 32.22
C LYS A 250 -0.06 -6.34 31.35
N LEU A 251 -1.29 -5.95 31.01
CA LEU A 251 -2.15 -6.70 30.10
C LEU A 251 -1.65 -6.62 28.65
N ALA A 252 -1.24 -5.43 28.22
CA ALA A 252 -0.68 -5.23 26.87
C ALA A 252 0.57 -6.08 26.62
N MET A 253 1.43 -6.31 27.63
CA MET A 253 2.61 -7.16 27.50
C MET A 253 2.30 -8.66 27.31
N GLN A 254 1.12 -9.13 27.67
CA GLN A 254 0.71 -10.53 27.56
C GLN A 254 0.05 -10.87 26.22
N ARG A 255 -0.13 -9.87 25.33
CA ARG A 255 -0.79 -10.06 24.03
C ARG A 255 -0.04 -11.04 23.13
N THR A 256 -0.77 -11.88 22.43
CA THR A 256 -0.24 -12.74 21.37
C THR A 256 0.14 -11.88 20.15
N SER A 257 1.29 -12.15 19.57
CA SER A 257 1.71 -11.47 18.33
C SER A 257 0.77 -11.78 17.18
N PHE A 258 0.49 -10.80 16.33
CA PHE A 258 -0.37 -10.93 15.16
C PHE A 258 -0.01 -12.14 14.28
N ASP A 259 1.27 -12.39 14.07
CA ASP A 259 1.75 -13.49 13.22
C ASP A 259 1.49 -14.89 13.84
N ASN A 260 1.24 -14.95 15.15
CA ASN A 260 0.95 -16.17 15.88
C ASN A 260 -0.56 -16.42 16.09
N LEU A 261 -1.41 -15.49 15.64
CA LEU A 261 -2.86 -15.66 15.66
C LEU A 261 -3.31 -16.61 14.55
N THR A 262 -4.36 -17.40 14.79
CA THR A 262 -4.88 -18.40 13.85
C THR A 262 -5.87 -17.77 12.86
N PRO A 263 -5.52 -17.65 11.56
CA PRO A 263 -6.43 -17.08 10.58
C PRO A 263 -7.57 -18.05 10.24
N VAL A 264 -8.78 -17.50 10.11
CA VAL A 264 -9.98 -18.22 9.66
C VAL A 264 -10.66 -17.47 8.52
N PHE A 265 -11.56 -18.14 7.80
CA PHE A 265 -12.36 -17.47 6.77
C PHE A 265 -13.26 -16.40 7.39
N PRO A 266 -13.55 -15.30 6.66
CA PRO A 266 -14.62 -14.38 7.04
C PRO A 266 -15.95 -15.14 7.20
N ASN A 267 -16.52 -15.11 8.40
CA ASN A 267 -17.78 -15.80 8.76
C ASN A 267 -18.74 -14.91 9.54
N VAL A 268 -18.40 -13.65 9.73
CA VAL A 268 -19.24 -12.62 10.34
C VAL A 268 -19.30 -11.45 9.38
N ARG A 269 -20.49 -11.16 8.85
CA ARG A 269 -20.71 -10.08 7.88
C ARG A 269 -20.72 -8.71 8.54
N TYR A 270 -20.15 -7.71 7.87
CA TYR A 270 -20.45 -6.31 8.08
C TYR A 270 -21.65 -5.93 7.21
N LYS A 271 -22.79 -5.66 7.81
CA LYS A 271 -23.96 -5.13 7.11
C LYS A 271 -23.73 -3.65 6.81
N LEU A 272 -23.87 -3.28 5.55
CA LEU A 272 -23.75 -1.89 5.09
C LEU A 272 -25.10 -1.19 5.00
N GLU A 273 -26.19 -1.94 4.98
CA GLU A 273 -27.53 -1.40 5.04
C GLU A 273 -27.77 -0.67 6.37
N THR A 274 -28.21 0.57 6.29
CA THR A 274 -28.65 1.42 7.40
C THR A 274 -30.06 1.95 7.11
N ALA A 275 -30.71 2.59 8.07
CA ALA A 275 -32.03 3.17 7.87
C ALA A 275 -32.10 4.16 6.67
N ASN A 276 -30.98 4.82 6.35
CA ASN A 276 -30.87 5.81 5.28
C ASN A 276 -29.80 5.44 4.25
N SER A 277 -29.48 4.14 4.08
CA SER A 277 -28.47 3.72 3.12
C SER A 277 -28.90 3.93 1.68
N SER A 278 -27.91 4.23 0.84
CA SER A 278 -28.10 4.27 -0.61
C SER A 278 -28.39 2.88 -1.18
N VAL A 279 -28.95 2.85 -2.37
CA VAL A 279 -29.12 1.61 -3.15
C VAL A 279 -27.78 0.88 -3.31
N ALA A 280 -26.67 1.60 -3.45
CA ALA A 280 -25.34 1.05 -3.57
C ALA A 280 -24.96 0.16 -2.37
N MET A 281 -25.13 0.66 -1.14
CA MET A 281 -24.79 -0.10 0.08
C MET A 281 -25.65 -1.35 0.22
N ARG A 282 -26.92 -1.25 -0.13
CA ARG A 282 -27.85 -2.38 -0.12
C ARG A 282 -27.51 -3.44 -1.16
N MET A 283 -27.14 -3.02 -2.37
CA MET A 283 -26.67 -3.93 -3.43
C MET A 283 -25.37 -4.64 -3.03
N ILE A 284 -24.39 -3.92 -2.46
CA ILE A 284 -23.13 -4.52 -2.00
C ILE A 284 -23.38 -5.61 -0.95
N ASP A 285 -24.29 -5.38 -0.03
CA ASP A 285 -24.62 -6.36 1.03
C ASP A 285 -25.06 -7.72 0.47
N LEU A 286 -25.69 -7.77 -0.70
CA LEU A 286 -26.12 -9.02 -1.33
C LEU A 286 -25.12 -9.53 -2.38
N ILE A 287 -24.62 -8.65 -3.26
CA ILE A 287 -23.81 -9.04 -4.42
C ILE A 287 -22.36 -9.32 -4.04
N SER A 288 -21.80 -8.51 -3.15
CA SER A 288 -20.39 -8.59 -2.72
C SER A 288 -20.28 -8.37 -1.22
N PRO A 289 -20.85 -9.27 -0.38
CA PRO A 289 -20.88 -9.10 1.06
C PRO A 289 -19.48 -8.99 1.65
N VAL A 290 -19.32 -8.09 2.60
CA VAL A 290 -18.05 -7.83 3.29
C VAL A 290 -18.07 -8.53 4.65
N GLY A 291 -17.13 -9.43 4.88
CA GLY A 291 -16.96 -10.11 6.17
C GLY A 291 -15.78 -9.56 6.99
N LYS A 292 -15.81 -9.80 8.30
CA LYS A 292 -14.67 -9.56 9.18
C LYS A 292 -13.48 -10.36 8.71
N GLY A 293 -12.36 -9.69 8.41
CA GLY A 293 -11.18 -10.32 7.82
C GLY A 293 -11.15 -10.36 6.29
N GLN A 294 -12.07 -9.65 5.62
CA GLN A 294 -12.16 -9.61 4.15
C GLN A 294 -10.94 -8.93 3.53
N ARG A 295 -10.44 -9.50 2.43
CA ARG A 295 -9.50 -8.89 1.50
C ARG A 295 -10.27 -8.50 0.24
N GLY A 296 -10.91 -7.31 0.29
CA GLY A 296 -11.77 -6.84 -0.79
C GLY A 296 -11.06 -5.86 -1.71
N MET A 297 -11.27 -6.02 -3.02
CA MET A 297 -10.87 -5.03 -4.01
C MET A 297 -12.09 -4.31 -4.59
N ILE A 298 -12.03 -2.98 -4.61
CA ILE A 298 -12.96 -2.13 -5.33
C ILE A 298 -12.27 -1.70 -6.61
N VAL A 299 -12.57 -2.42 -7.69
CA VAL A 299 -11.93 -2.23 -8.99
C VAL A 299 -12.66 -1.13 -9.75
N SER A 300 -11.98 -0.06 -10.08
CA SER A 300 -12.62 1.14 -10.59
C SER A 300 -11.86 1.78 -11.75
N PRO A 301 -12.51 2.04 -12.87
CA PRO A 301 -12.00 3.00 -13.84
C PRO A 301 -12.04 4.43 -13.26
N PRO A 302 -11.29 5.37 -13.84
CA PRO A 302 -11.33 6.77 -13.40
C PRO A 302 -12.75 7.35 -13.46
N LYS A 303 -13.12 8.16 -12.44
CA LYS A 303 -14.42 8.88 -12.34
C LYS A 303 -15.67 8.01 -12.13
N ALA A 304 -15.55 6.71 -11.83
CA ALA A 304 -16.69 5.80 -11.62
C ALA A 304 -17.37 5.91 -10.24
N GLY A 305 -17.04 6.91 -9.44
CA GLY A 305 -17.64 7.11 -8.11
C GLY A 305 -16.95 6.40 -6.96
N LYS A 306 -15.70 5.97 -7.15
CA LYS A 306 -14.86 5.27 -6.18
C LYS A 306 -14.86 5.93 -4.78
N THR A 307 -14.51 7.22 -4.72
CA THR A 307 -14.36 7.98 -3.46
C THR A 307 -15.71 8.13 -2.73
N THR A 308 -16.81 8.34 -3.48
CA THR A 308 -18.17 8.39 -2.92
C THR A 308 -18.54 7.06 -2.28
N LEU A 309 -18.28 5.95 -2.98
CA LEU A 309 -18.55 4.61 -2.49
C LEU A 309 -17.77 4.31 -1.19
N LEU A 310 -16.48 4.65 -1.14
CA LEU A 310 -15.67 4.49 0.08
C LEU A 310 -16.22 5.29 1.25
N LYS A 311 -16.66 6.54 1.01
CA LYS A 311 -17.29 7.37 2.05
C LYS A 311 -18.60 6.76 2.56
N GLU A 312 -19.41 6.21 1.68
CA GLU A 312 -20.66 5.54 2.08
C GLU A 312 -20.40 4.27 2.88
N VAL A 313 -19.43 3.44 2.46
CA VAL A 313 -18.99 2.27 3.24
C VAL A 313 -18.49 2.69 4.62
N ALA A 314 -17.66 3.73 4.70
CA ALA A 314 -17.17 4.25 5.97
C ALA A 314 -18.31 4.69 6.90
N LYS A 315 -19.28 5.47 6.39
CA LYS A 315 -20.46 5.93 7.15
C LYS A 315 -21.34 4.76 7.62
N SER A 316 -21.56 3.77 6.76
CA SER A 316 -22.33 2.58 7.11
C SER A 316 -21.65 1.78 8.24
N LEU A 317 -20.31 1.61 8.16
CA LEU A 317 -19.54 0.96 9.21
C LEU A 317 -19.59 1.72 10.54
N GLN A 318 -19.45 3.05 10.52
CA GLN A 318 -19.54 3.88 11.72
C GLN A 318 -20.92 3.82 12.36
N THR A 319 -21.99 3.77 11.55
CA THR A 319 -23.37 3.71 12.02
C THR A 319 -23.70 2.37 12.65
N ASN A 320 -23.35 1.28 11.97
CA ASN A 320 -23.73 -0.07 12.39
C ASN A 320 -22.76 -0.71 13.39
N TYR A 321 -21.47 -0.26 13.38
CA TYR A 321 -20.40 -0.87 14.17
C TYR A 321 -19.51 0.22 14.82
N PRO A 322 -20.02 0.96 15.81
CA PRO A 322 -19.28 2.06 16.45
C PRO A 322 -18.00 1.62 17.17
N ASP A 323 -17.90 0.34 17.53
CA ASP A 323 -16.72 -0.23 18.19
C ASP A 323 -15.59 -0.63 17.23
N VAL A 324 -15.87 -0.69 15.93
CA VAL A 324 -14.88 -1.00 14.90
C VAL A 324 -13.91 0.16 14.78
N HIS A 325 -12.62 -0.16 14.75
CA HIS A 325 -11.59 0.82 14.47
C HIS A 325 -11.42 0.98 12.96
N LEU A 326 -11.82 2.14 12.45
CA LEU A 326 -11.79 2.46 11.03
C LEU A 326 -10.56 3.30 10.70
N ILE A 327 -9.71 2.81 9.79
CA ILE A 327 -8.58 3.57 9.25
C ILE A 327 -8.83 3.82 7.76
N ILE A 328 -8.86 5.08 7.35
CA ILE A 328 -8.90 5.46 5.94
C ILE A 328 -7.50 5.88 5.54
N LEU A 329 -6.90 5.12 4.63
CA LEU A 329 -5.55 5.37 4.15
C LEU A 329 -5.59 5.87 2.70
N LEU A 330 -5.18 7.14 2.51
CA LEU A 330 -5.17 7.81 1.21
C LEU A 330 -3.72 7.96 0.75
N ILE A 331 -3.38 7.34 -0.38
CA ILE A 331 -2.02 7.34 -0.93
C ILE A 331 -2.02 8.00 -2.31
N ASP A 332 -1.20 9.04 -2.47
CA ASP A 332 -1.03 9.81 -3.71
C ASP A 332 -2.38 10.39 -4.19
N GLU A 333 -3.25 10.78 -3.24
CA GLU A 333 -4.54 11.40 -3.49
C GLU A 333 -4.45 12.93 -3.39
N ARG A 334 -5.47 13.64 -3.87
CA ARG A 334 -5.49 15.10 -3.91
C ARG A 334 -5.79 15.69 -2.54
N PRO A 335 -5.18 16.83 -2.15
CA PRO A 335 -5.43 17.49 -0.87
C PRO A 335 -6.91 17.81 -0.63
N GLU A 336 -7.66 18.23 -1.69
CA GLU A 336 -9.08 18.51 -1.61
C GLU A 336 -9.93 17.26 -1.33
N GLU A 337 -9.54 16.08 -1.87
CA GLU A 337 -10.22 14.80 -1.59
C GLU A 337 -9.93 14.33 -0.16
N VAL A 338 -8.70 14.58 0.34
CA VAL A 338 -8.33 14.31 1.73
C VAL A 338 -9.18 15.14 2.68
N THR A 339 -9.35 16.44 2.41
CA THR A 339 -10.15 17.34 3.24
C THR A 339 -11.62 16.91 3.26
N ASP A 340 -12.20 16.61 2.09
CA ASP A 340 -13.58 16.15 1.96
C ASP A 340 -13.87 14.84 2.74
N ILE A 341 -12.91 13.92 2.76
CA ILE A 341 -13.02 12.69 3.55
C ILE A 341 -12.90 12.99 5.04
N LYS A 342 -11.94 13.82 5.47
CA LYS A 342 -11.77 14.21 6.88
C LYS A 342 -13.01 14.88 7.45
N GLU A 343 -13.64 15.78 6.70
CA GLU A 343 -14.87 16.45 7.10
C GLU A 343 -16.08 15.52 7.14
N SER A 344 -16.11 14.52 6.23
CA SER A 344 -17.19 13.55 6.12
C SER A 344 -17.15 12.47 7.20
N ILE A 345 -15.97 12.20 7.79
CA ILE A 345 -15.71 11.08 8.70
C ILE A 345 -15.21 11.63 10.03
N SER A 346 -16.10 11.74 11.01
CA SER A 346 -15.79 12.26 12.34
C SER A 346 -16.31 11.34 13.43
N ALA A 347 -15.68 10.18 13.62
CA ALA A 347 -16.00 9.28 14.72
C ALA A 347 -14.78 9.08 15.63
N ARG A 348 -15.03 8.78 16.90
CA ARG A 348 -13.99 8.58 17.93
C ARG A 348 -12.98 7.48 17.54
N ASN A 349 -13.46 6.43 16.87
CA ASN A 349 -12.66 5.27 16.45
C ASN A 349 -12.34 5.29 14.94
N ALA A 350 -12.30 6.47 14.32
CA ALA A 350 -11.94 6.64 12.92
C ALA A 350 -10.71 7.53 12.78
N GLU A 351 -9.76 7.06 11.99
CA GLU A 351 -8.52 7.76 11.68
C GLU A 351 -8.40 7.94 10.16
N VAL A 352 -8.12 9.17 9.70
CA VAL A 352 -7.84 9.46 8.29
C VAL A 352 -6.35 9.76 8.17
N ILE A 353 -5.62 8.81 7.61
CA ILE A 353 -4.17 8.86 7.41
C ILE A 353 -3.91 9.02 5.92
N TYR A 354 -3.00 9.89 5.54
CA TYR A 354 -2.82 10.25 4.13
C TYR A 354 -1.37 10.61 3.80
N SER A 355 -1.08 10.51 2.51
CA SER A 355 0.11 11.07 1.88
C SER A 355 -0.32 11.52 0.49
N THR A 356 -0.32 12.85 0.27
CA THR A 356 -0.84 13.50 -0.92
C THR A 356 0.11 13.40 -2.11
N PHE A 357 -0.35 13.68 -3.32
CA PHE A 357 0.41 13.49 -4.56
C PHE A 357 1.69 14.36 -4.65
N ASP A 358 1.78 15.41 -3.87
CA ASP A 358 2.93 16.31 -3.77
C ASP A 358 4.03 15.80 -2.82
N GLU A 359 3.76 14.71 -2.09
CA GLU A 359 4.74 14.06 -1.23
C GLU A 359 5.58 13.01 -1.95
N THR A 360 6.70 12.61 -1.32
CA THR A 360 7.64 11.66 -1.92
C THR A 360 7.12 10.20 -1.85
N PRO A 361 7.56 9.31 -2.75
CA PRO A 361 7.23 7.90 -2.68
C PRO A 361 7.66 7.22 -1.37
N GLU A 362 8.74 7.68 -0.73
CA GLU A 362 9.19 7.22 0.58
C GLU A 362 8.18 7.54 1.67
N HIS A 363 7.51 8.72 1.61
CA HIS A 363 6.43 9.09 2.51
C HIS A 363 5.24 8.16 2.34
N HIS A 364 4.80 7.90 1.10
CA HIS A 364 3.72 6.95 0.80
C HIS A 364 4.00 5.56 1.39
N ARG A 365 5.23 5.07 1.21
CA ARG A 365 5.67 3.81 1.78
C ARG A 365 5.61 3.82 3.30
N ARG A 366 6.22 4.83 3.95
CA ARG A 366 6.33 4.93 5.41
C ARG A 366 4.97 4.99 6.09
N VAL A 367 4.07 5.83 5.58
CA VAL A 367 2.70 5.94 6.10
C VAL A 367 1.98 4.60 6.02
N SER A 368 2.08 3.88 4.89
CA SER A 368 1.44 2.57 4.73
C SER A 368 2.01 1.52 5.70
N GLU A 369 3.33 1.52 5.92
CA GLU A 369 4.00 0.62 6.87
C GLU A 369 3.54 0.89 8.31
N MET A 370 3.41 2.17 8.69
CA MET A 370 2.92 2.55 10.02
C MET A 370 1.46 2.17 10.23
N VAL A 371 0.59 2.38 9.22
CA VAL A 371 -0.84 2.00 9.28
C VAL A 371 -1.02 0.51 9.49
N ILE A 372 -0.31 -0.33 8.73
CA ILE A 372 -0.46 -1.78 8.87
C ILE A 372 0.06 -2.28 10.23
N GLU A 373 1.14 -1.71 10.74
CA GLU A 373 1.64 -2.06 12.07
C GLU A 373 0.66 -1.59 13.16
N ARG A 374 0.06 -0.40 13.04
CA ARG A 374 -1.01 0.06 13.93
C ARG A 374 -2.20 -0.90 13.93
N ALA A 375 -2.70 -1.27 12.76
CA ALA A 375 -3.81 -2.21 12.62
C ALA A 375 -3.51 -3.56 13.28
N LYS A 376 -2.31 -4.11 13.08
CA LYS A 376 -1.89 -5.36 13.74
C LYS A 376 -1.90 -5.23 15.28
N ARG A 377 -1.44 -4.09 15.84
CA ARG A 377 -1.47 -3.87 17.29
C ARG A 377 -2.88 -3.88 17.84
N LEU A 378 -3.82 -3.28 17.12
CA LEU A 378 -5.24 -3.28 17.50
C LEU A 378 -5.85 -4.70 17.47
N VAL A 379 -5.54 -5.49 16.45
CA VAL A 379 -6.01 -6.89 16.35
C VAL A 379 -5.41 -7.76 17.46
N GLU A 380 -4.15 -7.55 17.84
CA GLU A 380 -3.53 -8.22 18.99
C GLU A 380 -4.28 -7.95 20.31
N MET A 381 -5.00 -6.82 20.36
CA MET A 381 -5.90 -6.44 21.47
C MET A 381 -7.34 -6.94 21.26
N LYS A 382 -7.56 -7.85 20.30
CA LYS A 382 -8.86 -8.44 19.93
C LYS A 382 -9.86 -7.42 19.39
N LYS A 383 -9.40 -6.26 18.88
CA LYS A 383 -10.27 -5.28 18.23
C LYS A 383 -10.51 -5.66 16.78
N ASP A 384 -11.68 -5.32 16.27
CA ASP A 384 -12.01 -5.41 14.85
C ASP A 384 -11.56 -4.12 14.16
N VAL A 385 -10.76 -4.27 13.11
CA VAL A 385 -10.16 -3.15 12.38
C VAL A 385 -10.57 -3.24 10.92
N VAL A 386 -10.98 -2.12 10.35
CA VAL A 386 -11.22 -1.98 8.91
C VAL A 386 -10.30 -0.90 8.34
N ILE A 387 -9.54 -1.27 7.31
CA ILE A 387 -8.76 -0.31 6.52
C ILE A 387 -9.46 -0.11 5.18
N LEU A 388 -9.78 1.15 4.85
CA LEU A 388 -10.20 1.56 3.52
C LEU A 388 -9.00 2.23 2.84
N LEU A 389 -8.41 1.55 1.84
CA LEU A 389 -7.21 2.02 1.15
C LEU A 389 -7.56 2.61 -0.21
N ASP A 390 -7.23 3.85 -0.44
CA ASP A 390 -7.29 4.51 -1.74
C ASP A 390 -5.91 5.03 -2.15
N SER A 391 -5.13 4.38 -3.00
CA SER A 391 -5.37 3.12 -3.70
C SER A 391 -4.18 2.15 -3.61
N ILE A 392 -4.44 0.85 -3.74
CA ILE A 392 -3.37 -0.17 -3.80
C ILE A 392 -2.50 -0.01 -5.05
N THR A 393 -3.08 0.48 -6.15
CA THR A 393 -2.36 0.77 -7.40
C THR A 393 -1.30 1.83 -7.18
N ARG A 394 -1.66 2.95 -6.56
CA ARG A 394 -0.74 4.06 -6.29
C ARG A 394 0.31 3.67 -5.23
N LEU A 395 -0.10 2.92 -4.21
CA LEU A 395 0.85 2.36 -3.24
C LEU A 395 1.91 1.48 -3.92
N THR A 396 1.49 0.61 -4.84
CA THR A 396 2.42 -0.25 -5.59
C THR A 396 3.34 0.56 -6.50
N ARG A 397 2.84 1.62 -7.12
CA ARG A 397 3.66 2.55 -7.90
C ARG A 397 4.74 3.23 -7.05
N ALA A 398 4.38 3.67 -5.84
CA ALA A 398 5.34 4.26 -4.91
C ALA A 398 6.44 3.25 -4.53
N TYR A 399 6.06 2.01 -4.21
CA TYR A 399 7.06 0.96 -3.97
C TYR A 399 7.95 0.69 -5.18
N ASN A 400 7.41 0.75 -6.40
CA ASN A 400 8.19 0.56 -7.64
C ASN A 400 9.26 1.64 -7.86
N MET A 401 9.06 2.83 -7.27
CA MET A 401 10.05 3.92 -7.33
C MET A 401 11.12 3.82 -6.24
N VAL A 402 10.79 3.22 -5.10
CA VAL A 402 11.66 3.20 -3.90
C VAL A 402 12.48 1.92 -3.77
N VAL A 403 11.95 0.78 -4.25
CA VAL A 403 12.61 -0.52 -4.10
C VAL A 403 13.79 -0.61 -5.06
N PRO A 404 14.96 -1.09 -4.61
CA PRO A 404 16.09 -1.37 -5.49
C PRO A 404 15.69 -2.31 -6.63
N PRO A 405 16.08 -2.04 -7.88
CA PRO A 405 15.68 -2.85 -9.02
C PRO A 405 16.18 -4.30 -8.89
N SER A 406 15.27 -5.26 -9.07
CA SER A 406 15.57 -6.69 -9.02
C SER A 406 16.28 -7.22 -10.27
N GLY A 407 16.41 -6.39 -11.32
CA GLY A 407 16.91 -6.78 -12.64
C GLY A 407 15.88 -7.50 -13.50
N ARG A 408 14.65 -7.67 -13.02
CA ARG A 408 13.52 -8.23 -13.77
C ARG A 408 12.42 -7.18 -13.87
N THR A 409 11.71 -7.17 -14.98
CA THR A 409 10.63 -6.20 -15.20
C THR A 409 9.42 -6.92 -15.77
N LEU A 410 8.27 -6.78 -15.11
CA LEU A 410 6.97 -7.20 -15.61
C LEU A 410 6.47 -6.23 -16.70
N SER A 411 5.39 -6.60 -17.39
CA SER A 411 4.74 -5.71 -18.35
C SER A 411 4.40 -4.37 -17.70
N GLY A 412 4.52 -3.27 -18.45
CA GLY A 412 4.24 -1.92 -17.93
C GLY A 412 5.34 -1.31 -17.06
N GLY A 413 6.54 -1.92 -16.96
CA GLY A 413 7.67 -1.35 -16.22
C GLY A 413 7.62 -1.60 -14.70
N LEU A 414 6.82 -2.58 -14.24
CA LEU A 414 6.71 -2.95 -12.84
C LEU A 414 7.81 -3.95 -12.43
N ASP A 415 8.58 -3.63 -11.40
CA ASP A 415 9.51 -4.58 -10.80
C ASP A 415 8.76 -5.59 -9.88
N PRO A 416 8.99 -6.90 -9.99
CA PRO A 416 8.38 -7.88 -9.10
C PRO A 416 8.65 -7.64 -7.60
N ALA A 417 9.79 -7.06 -7.25
CA ALA A 417 10.12 -6.71 -5.86
C ALA A 417 9.18 -5.65 -5.29
N ALA A 418 8.66 -4.74 -6.12
CA ALA A 418 7.72 -3.70 -5.72
C ALA A 418 6.37 -4.26 -5.25
N LEU A 419 5.99 -5.47 -5.68
CA LEU A 419 4.75 -6.12 -5.29
C LEU A 419 4.80 -6.73 -3.89
N HIS A 420 5.98 -7.05 -3.37
CA HIS A 420 6.12 -7.85 -2.15
C HIS A 420 5.47 -7.19 -0.93
N MET A 421 5.82 -5.94 -0.64
CA MET A 421 5.28 -5.24 0.54
C MET A 421 3.80 -4.87 0.41
N PRO A 422 3.30 -4.35 -0.72
CA PRO A 422 1.87 -4.16 -0.93
C PRO A 422 1.05 -5.46 -0.85
N LYS A 423 1.56 -6.59 -1.35
CA LYS A 423 0.92 -7.91 -1.17
C LYS A 423 0.91 -8.34 0.30
N LYS A 424 2.00 -8.09 1.04
CA LYS A 424 2.07 -8.35 2.49
C LYS A 424 1.08 -7.49 3.26
N PHE A 425 0.95 -6.21 2.88
CA PHE A 425 -0.05 -5.29 3.43
C PHE A 425 -1.47 -5.84 3.22
N PHE A 426 -1.87 -6.07 1.98
CA PHE A 426 -3.20 -6.56 1.63
C PHE A 426 -3.47 -7.96 2.18
N GLY A 427 -2.47 -8.84 2.17
CA GLY A 427 -2.53 -10.21 2.70
C GLY A 427 -2.61 -10.28 4.23
N ALA A 428 -2.37 -9.19 4.95
CA ALA A 428 -2.55 -9.12 6.40
C ALA A 428 -4.04 -9.15 6.79
N ALA A 429 -4.96 -8.83 5.89
CA ALA A 429 -6.40 -8.92 6.14
C ALA A 429 -6.80 -10.37 6.39
N ARG A 430 -7.30 -10.65 7.61
CA ARG A 430 -7.74 -11.97 8.06
C ARG A 430 -8.63 -11.85 9.30
N ASN A 431 -9.53 -12.80 9.47
CA ASN A 431 -10.28 -12.99 10.70
C ASN A 431 -9.50 -13.93 11.63
N MET A 432 -9.53 -13.70 12.94
CA MET A 432 -8.74 -14.46 13.91
C MET A 432 -9.63 -15.31 14.81
N ARG A 433 -9.24 -16.57 15.01
CA ARG A 433 -9.96 -17.50 15.91
C ARG A 433 -9.95 -17.01 17.35
N GLU A 434 -8.88 -16.40 17.78
CA GLU A 434 -8.67 -15.90 19.16
C GLU A 434 -9.45 -14.61 19.45
N GLY A 435 -10.08 -14.04 18.43
CA GLY A 435 -10.81 -12.77 18.45
C GLY A 435 -10.04 -11.63 17.82
N GLY A 436 -10.78 -10.64 17.36
CA GLY A 436 -10.30 -9.54 16.54
C GLY A 436 -10.20 -9.91 15.05
N SER A 437 -10.27 -8.91 14.20
CA SER A 437 -10.17 -9.09 12.75
C SER A 437 -9.50 -7.89 12.10
N LEU A 438 -8.84 -8.13 10.96
CA LEU A 438 -8.37 -7.07 10.08
C LEU A 438 -9.03 -7.24 8.72
N THR A 439 -9.88 -6.29 8.34
CA THR A 439 -10.53 -6.20 7.03
C THR A 439 -9.85 -5.10 6.22
N ILE A 440 -9.53 -5.36 4.96
CA ILE A 440 -8.96 -4.35 4.06
C ILE A 440 -9.80 -4.30 2.80
N LEU A 441 -10.39 -3.13 2.53
CA LEU A 441 -11.04 -2.81 1.26
C LEU A 441 -10.14 -1.82 0.52
N ALA A 442 -9.51 -2.28 -0.55
CA ALA A 442 -8.55 -1.48 -1.31
C ALA A 442 -9.09 -1.17 -2.70
N THR A 443 -9.00 0.10 -3.11
CA THR A 443 -9.33 0.45 -4.49
C THR A 443 -8.18 0.05 -5.42
N ALA A 444 -8.53 -0.53 -6.56
CA ALA A 444 -7.61 -0.83 -7.66
C ALA A 444 -8.04 -0.06 -8.90
N LEU A 445 -7.10 0.63 -9.52
CA LEU A 445 -7.36 1.43 -10.72
C LEU A 445 -7.17 0.58 -11.97
N ILE A 446 -8.12 0.65 -12.88
CA ILE A 446 -8.10 0.00 -14.20
C ILE A 446 -8.46 1.01 -15.28
N GLU A 447 -8.20 0.66 -16.56
CA GLU A 447 -8.54 1.51 -17.71
C GLU A 447 -7.98 2.95 -17.63
N THR A 448 -6.84 3.11 -16.97
CA THR A 448 -6.14 4.40 -16.86
C THR A 448 -5.29 4.74 -18.09
N GLY A 449 -5.17 3.81 -19.02
CA GLY A 449 -4.21 3.88 -20.14
C GLY A 449 -2.79 3.44 -19.74
N SER A 450 -2.56 3.07 -18.49
CA SER A 450 -1.28 2.58 -17.97
C SER A 450 -1.27 1.06 -17.87
N ARG A 451 -0.41 0.38 -18.64
CA ARG A 451 -0.21 -1.08 -18.53
C ARG A 451 0.25 -1.53 -17.15
N MET A 452 0.92 -0.66 -16.41
CA MET A 452 1.34 -0.98 -15.04
C MET A 452 0.13 -1.21 -14.14
N ASP A 453 -0.92 -0.40 -14.26
CA ASP A 453 -2.12 -0.50 -13.42
C ASP A 453 -2.88 -1.79 -13.68
N ASP A 454 -2.98 -2.19 -14.95
CA ASP A 454 -3.60 -3.47 -15.32
C ASP A 454 -2.82 -4.66 -14.74
N VAL A 455 -1.48 -4.61 -14.78
CA VAL A 455 -0.62 -5.65 -14.18
C VAL A 455 -0.78 -5.66 -12.66
N VAL A 456 -0.84 -4.50 -12.01
CA VAL A 456 -1.08 -4.42 -10.55
C VAL A 456 -2.42 -5.08 -10.22
N TYR A 457 -3.50 -4.73 -10.93
CA TYR A 457 -4.80 -5.34 -10.70
C TYR A 457 -4.74 -6.88 -10.81
N GLU A 458 -4.19 -7.43 -11.90
CA GLU A 458 -4.09 -8.88 -12.09
C GLU A 458 -3.25 -9.58 -10.99
N GLU A 459 -2.16 -8.93 -10.54
CA GLU A 459 -1.30 -9.45 -9.49
C GLU A 459 -1.99 -9.48 -8.10
N PHE A 460 -2.94 -8.57 -7.84
CA PHE A 460 -3.70 -8.53 -6.58
C PHE A 460 -5.00 -9.34 -6.62
N LYS A 461 -5.59 -9.57 -7.79
CA LYS A 461 -6.80 -10.37 -7.99
C LYS A 461 -6.69 -11.76 -7.37
N GLY A 462 -5.53 -12.41 -7.53
CA GLY A 462 -5.25 -13.71 -6.90
C GLY A 462 -5.13 -13.67 -5.38
N THR A 463 -4.82 -12.50 -4.79
CA THR A 463 -4.65 -12.33 -3.34
C THR A 463 -5.98 -11.99 -2.65
N GLY A 464 -6.87 -11.29 -3.35
CA GLY A 464 -8.21 -10.92 -2.87
C GLY A 464 -9.15 -12.13 -2.71
N ASN A 465 -10.19 -11.93 -1.90
CA ASN A 465 -11.30 -12.87 -1.73
C ASN A 465 -12.67 -12.19 -1.85
N MET A 466 -12.71 -10.95 -2.33
CA MET A 466 -13.91 -10.19 -2.68
C MET A 466 -13.53 -9.18 -3.75
N GLU A 467 -14.35 -9.06 -4.78
CA GLU A 467 -14.20 -8.07 -5.84
C GLU A 467 -15.52 -7.31 -6.04
N LEU A 468 -15.44 -5.99 -6.05
CA LEU A 468 -16.51 -5.09 -6.44
C LEU A 468 -16.02 -4.31 -7.67
N ILE A 469 -16.57 -4.61 -8.83
CA ILE A 469 -16.11 -4.06 -10.10
C ILE A 469 -17.06 -2.96 -10.54
N LEU A 470 -16.52 -1.77 -10.77
CA LEU A 470 -17.23 -0.64 -11.33
C LEU A 470 -17.00 -0.57 -12.85
N ASP A 471 -18.06 -0.29 -13.61
CA ASP A 471 -18.05 -0.24 -15.06
C ASP A 471 -18.08 1.19 -15.57
N ARG A 472 -17.20 1.48 -16.54
CA ARG A 472 -17.06 2.81 -17.15
C ARG A 472 -18.27 3.22 -17.97
N LYS A 473 -18.90 2.28 -18.71
CA LYS A 473 -20.03 2.58 -19.60
C LYS A 473 -21.26 3.03 -18.79
N MET A 474 -21.48 2.40 -17.61
CA MET A 474 -22.53 2.83 -16.70
C MET A 474 -22.29 4.25 -16.18
N GLN A 475 -21.05 4.55 -15.79
CA GLN A 475 -20.67 5.89 -15.35
C GLN A 475 -20.88 6.93 -16.46
N GLU A 476 -20.51 6.63 -17.69
CA GLU A 476 -20.73 7.50 -18.86
C GLU A 476 -22.23 7.78 -19.10
N LYS A 477 -23.08 6.79 -18.82
CA LYS A 477 -24.56 6.91 -18.85
C LYS A 477 -25.16 7.50 -17.57
N ARG A 478 -24.36 7.80 -16.56
CA ARG A 478 -24.77 8.28 -15.23
C ARG A 478 -25.68 7.32 -14.47
N VAL A 479 -25.50 6.01 -14.68
CA VAL A 479 -26.14 4.96 -13.90
C VAL A 479 -25.30 4.68 -12.67
N PHE A 480 -25.86 4.87 -11.47
CA PHE A 480 -25.17 4.65 -10.20
C PHE A 480 -26.00 3.82 -9.23
N PRO A 481 -25.41 2.85 -8.49
CA PRO A 481 -23.98 2.50 -8.55
C PRO A 481 -23.60 1.88 -9.90
N ALA A 482 -22.46 2.30 -10.43
CA ALA A 482 -21.93 1.80 -11.71
C ALA A 482 -21.28 0.40 -11.52
N MET A 483 -22.00 -0.53 -10.87
CA MET A 483 -21.49 -1.83 -10.43
C MET A 483 -21.74 -2.91 -11.49
N ASP A 484 -20.72 -3.64 -11.89
CA ASP A 484 -20.88 -4.86 -12.70
C ASP A 484 -21.30 -6.02 -11.80
N ILE A 485 -22.58 -6.39 -11.86
CA ILE A 485 -23.18 -7.41 -10.98
C ILE A 485 -22.58 -8.79 -11.23
N LEU A 486 -22.35 -9.16 -12.50
CA LEU A 486 -21.89 -10.50 -12.86
C LEU A 486 -20.42 -10.75 -12.54
N ARG A 487 -19.62 -9.68 -12.54
CA ARG A 487 -18.18 -9.76 -12.26
C ARG A 487 -17.84 -9.44 -10.81
N SER A 488 -18.79 -8.92 -10.05
CA SER A 488 -18.63 -8.65 -8.62
C SER A 488 -19.04 -9.84 -7.78
N GLY A 489 -18.37 -10.06 -6.64
CA GLY A 489 -18.74 -11.16 -5.74
C GLY A 489 -17.74 -11.39 -4.62
N THR A 490 -18.09 -12.24 -3.68
CA THR A 490 -17.28 -12.60 -2.53
C THR A 490 -17.07 -14.13 -2.51
N ARG A 491 -15.82 -14.56 -2.29
CA ARG A 491 -15.50 -15.98 -2.09
C ARG A 491 -16.06 -16.43 -0.75
N ARG A 492 -16.73 -17.58 -0.72
CA ARG A 492 -17.38 -18.13 0.47
C ARG A 492 -18.43 -17.18 1.04
N ASP A 493 -19.23 -16.56 0.16
CA ASP A 493 -20.45 -15.82 0.49
C ASP A 493 -21.47 -16.69 1.26
N ASP A 494 -21.43 -18.01 1.07
CA ASP A 494 -22.15 -19.00 1.84
C ASP A 494 -21.94 -18.89 3.37
N LEU A 495 -20.81 -18.36 3.82
CA LEU A 495 -20.53 -18.11 5.23
C LEU A 495 -21.06 -16.77 5.74
N LEU A 496 -21.45 -15.88 4.85
CA LEU A 496 -21.84 -14.49 5.14
C LEU A 496 -23.31 -14.22 4.89
N LEU A 497 -23.94 -14.94 3.95
CA LEU A 497 -25.32 -14.78 3.54
C LEU A 497 -26.20 -15.89 4.15
N SER A 498 -27.43 -15.54 4.54
CA SER A 498 -28.46 -16.51 4.89
C SER A 498 -28.89 -17.31 3.65
N LEU A 499 -29.57 -18.44 3.85
CA LEU A 499 -30.07 -19.25 2.74
C LEU A 499 -31.05 -18.47 1.84
N GLU A 500 -31.88 -17.60 2.42
CA GLU A 500 -32.79 -16.73 1.66
C GLU A 500 -32.01 -15.72 0.80
N GLU A 501 -30.95 -15.11 1.36
CA GLU A 501 -30.10 -14.16 0.65
C GLU A 501 -29.32 -14.86 -0.48
N GLN A 502 -28.81 -16.07 -0.25
CA GLN A 502 -28.13 -16.88 -1.29
C GLN A 502 -29.11 -17.21 -2.43
N THR A 503 -30.33 -17.64 -2.10
CA THR A 503 -31.36 -17.92 -3.12
C THR A 503 -31.72 -16.66 -3.91
N ALA A 504 -31.84 -15.52 -3.24
CA ALA A 504 -32.10 -14.24 -3.90
C ALA A 504 -30.95 -13.82 -4.81
N LEU A 505 -29.70 -14.04 -4.40
CA LEU A 505 -28.52 -13.77 -5.21
C LEU A 505 -28.50 -14.65 -6.47
N ASP A 506 -28.82 -15.94 -6.34
CA ASP A 506 -28.97 -16.86 -7.49
C ASP A 506 -30.06 -16.38 -8.46
N HIS A 507 -31.18 -15.86 -7.95
CA HIS A 507 -32.23 -15.28 -8.78
C HIS A 507 -31.75 -14.01 -9.49
N ILE A 508 -31.01 -13.13 -8.83
CA ILE A 508 -30.39 -11.95 -9.45
C ILE A 508 -29.49 -12.40 -10.61
N HIS A 509 -28.59 -13.35 -10.36
CA HIS A 509 -27.69 -13.87 -11.39
C HIS A 509 -28.42 -14.46 -12.59
N LYS A 510 -29.48 -15.25 -12.36
CA LYS A 510 -30.32 -15.80 -13.43
C LYS A 510 -31.06 -14.70 -14.21
N LEU A 511 -31.59 -13.70 -13.52
CA LEU A 511 -32.32 -12.59 -14.12
C LEU A 511 -31.43 -11.77 -15.07
N VAL A 512 -30.19 -11.49 -14.65
CA VAL A 512 -29.26 -10.65 -15.40
C VAL A 512 -28.40 -11.44 -16.40
N PHE A 513 -28.42 -12.77 -16.33
CA PHE A 513 -27.64 -13.62 -17.25
C PHE A 513 -28.11 -13.45 -18.69
N GLY A 514 -27.19 -13.17 -19.59
CA GLY A 514 -27.48 -12.91 -21.00
C GLY A 514 -27.93 -11.47 -21.33
N MET A 515 -28.11 -10.63 -20.32
CA MET A 515 -28.37 -9.20 -20.52
C MET A 515 -27.08 -8.41 -20.73
N ARG A 516 -27.18 -7.23 -21.32
CA ARG A 516 -26.07 -6.29 -21.30
C ARG A 516 -25.88 -5.79 -19.87
N SER A 517 -24.65 -5.58 -19.45
CA SER A 517 -24.28 -5.15 -18.10
C SER A 517 -25.10 -3.93 -17.63
N GLU A 518 -25.34 -3.00 -18.54
CA GLU A 518 -26.08 -1.76 -18.28
C GLU A 518 -27.56 -2.01 -18.00
N ASP A 519 -28.22 -2.83 -18.82
CA ASP A 519 -29.65 -3.14 -18.69
C ASP A 519 -29.90 -3.97 -17.42
N SER A 520 -28.96 -4.86 -17.07
CA SER A 520 -29.02 -5.68 -15.86
C SER A 520 -28.95 -4.82 -14.60
N VAL A 521 -28.05 -3.84 -14.56
CA VAL A 521 -27.93 -2.95 -13.40
C VAL A 521 -29.16 -2.06 -13.24
N ASP A 522 -29.67 -1.51 -14.33
CA ASP A 522 -30.88 -0.69 -14.28
C ASP A 522 -32.09 -1.45 -13.68
N GLN A 523 -32.28 -2.71 -14.08
CA GLN A 523 -33.35 -3.55 -13.51
C GLN A 523 -33.16 -3.77 -12.01
N ILE A 524 -31.96 -4.08 -11.59
CA ILE A 524 -31.66 -4.32 -10.17
C ILE A 524 -31.78 -3.02 -9.37
N ILE A 525 -31.27 -1.89 -9.86
CA ILE A 525 -31.47 -0.59 -9.22
C ILE A 525 -32.95 -0.26 -9.05
N GLN A 526 -33.79 -0.50 -10.07
CA GLN A 526 -35.25 -0.26 -9.98
C GLN A 526 -35.90 -1.15 -8.90
N LEU A 527 -35.48 -2.41 -8.79
CA LEU A 527 -35.98 -3.33 -7.77
C LEU A 527 -35.62 -2.84 -6.36
N PHE A 528 -34.34 -2.50 -6.15
CA PHE A 528 -33.89 -1.97 -4.86
C PHE A 528 -34.51 -0.60 -4.53
N SER A 529 -34.74 0.25 -5.52
CA SER A 529 -35.38 1.56 -5.33
C SER A 529 -36.86 1.46 -4.95
N ARG A 530 -37.54 0.40 -5.38
CA ARG A 530 -38.95 0.13 -5.02
C ARG A 530 -39.10 -0.55 -3.67
N SER A 531 -38.05 -1.16 -3.14
CA SER A 531 -37.99 -1.83 -1.86
C SER A 531 -37.51 -0.90 -0.75
N ARG A 532 -38.01 -1.07 0.50
CA ARG A 532 -37.62 -0.27 1.66
C ARG A 532 -36.36 -0.81 2.33
N SER A 533 -36.13 -2.12 2.24
CA SER A 533 -35.02 -2.83 2.87
C SER A 533 -34.52 -3.96 1.98
N ASN A 534 -33.38 -4.56 2.31
CA ASN A 534 -32.89 -5.76 1.63
C ASN A 534 -33.85 -6.93 1.81
N GLN A 535 -34.49 -7.05 2.97
CA GLN A 535 -35.53 -8.07 3.20
C GLN A 535 -36.73 -7.91 2.25
N ASP A 536 -37.20 -6.66 2.04
CA ASP A 536 -38.27 -6.39 1.06
C ASP A 536 -37.81 -6.72 -0.37
N ALA A 537 -36.56 -6.35 -0.73
CA ALA A 537 -36.00 -6.66 -2.05
C ALA A 537 -35.93 -8.17 -2.31
N ILE A 538 -35.50 -8.95 -1.32
CA ILE A 538 -35.45 -10.42 -1.38
C ILE A 538 -36.89 -10.98 -1.59
N GLN A 539 -37.86 -10.50 -0.83
CA GLN A 539 -39.25 -10.95 -0.98
C GLN A 539 -39.83 -10.60 -2.37
N MET A 540 -39.44 -9.45 -2.95
CA MET A 540 -39.85 -9.09 -4.31
C MET A 540 -39.16 -10.01 -5.34
N LEU A 541 -37.89 -10.31 -5.18
CA LEU A 541 -37.16 -11.24 -6.05
C LEU A 541 -37.75 -12.64 -6.06
N MET A 542 -38.12 -13.14 -4.88
CA MET A 542 -38.70 -14.48 -4.75
C MET A 542 -40.12 -14.59 -5.37
N LYS A 543 -40.77 -13.48 -5.70
CA LYS A 543 -42.09 -13.45 -6.39
C LYS A 543 -41.95 -13.30 -7.92
N ILE A 544 -40.77 -12.99 -8.41
CA ILE A 544 -40.49 -12.94 -9.85
C ILE A 544 -40.15 -14.37 -10.29
N HIS A 545 -41.09 -15.01 -10.95
CA HIS A 545 -40.98 -16.38 -11.50
C HIS A 545 -40.57 -16.35 -12.98
#